data_ee963b00bdba0a4459d381faf0490c75
#
_entry.id   ee963b00bdba0a4459d381faf0490c75
#
_cell.length_a   1.000
_cell.length_b   1.000
_cell.length_c   1.000
_cell.angle_alpha   90.00
_cell.angle_beta   90.00
_cell.angle_gamma   90.00
#
_symmetry.space_group_name_H-M   'P 1'
#
loop_
_entity.id
_entity.type
_entity.pdbx_description
1 polymer ?
#
loop_
_entity_poly.entity_id
_entity_poly.type
_entity_poly.pdbx_seq_one_letter_code
_entity_poly.pdbx_strand_id
1 'polypeptide(L)'
;MSLHPSIKAIVFSPTENNHHNHLFISPRCRFYKHISTLSAPSSSSSSSPGPWKLPLIGNLHQLRGLPHRSLRDLAQKYGPLFVLHLGEIKTVIVSSPRVAEEVLKTQDLAFCDRPHILAAGIITYNYVNASFSPYGDYYKQLRKICVMELLGAKKVQSLWSIREEEVSDLIRNISSMAMSGSTINFSESVSSLTNDIISRAAFGKKCKDKD
;
A
#
# COMPACT_ATOMS: atom_id res chain seq x y z
N MET A 1 -4.52 -8.12 25.99
CA MET A 1 -3.74 -8.14 24.72
C MET A 1 -4.03 -6.83 24.03
N SER A 2 -3.17 -5.81 24.21
CA SER A 2 -3.38 -4.50 23.62
C SER A 2 -2.91 -4.54 22.17
N LEU A 3 -3.84 -4.26 21.26
CA LEU A 3 -3.56 -4.06 19.83
C LEU A 3 -2.63 -2.86 19.68
N HIS A 4 -1.39 -3.10 19.29
CA HIS A 4 -0.47 -2.05 18.85
C HIS A 4 -1.14 -1.27 17.71
N PRO A 5 -1.21 0.07 17.77
CA PRO A 5 -1.71 0.87 16.67
C PRO A 5 -0.80 0.68 15.46
N SER A 6 -1.29 -0.03 14.46
CA SER A 6 -0.58 -0.24 13.20
C SER A 6 -0.32 1.10 12.54
N ILE A 7 0.94 1.46 12.41
CA ILE A 7 1.38 2.66 11.70
C ILE A 7 1.02 2.47 10.22
N LYS A 8 0.04 3.22 9.75
CA LYS A 8 -0.25 3.35 8.32
C LYS A 8 0.55 4.54 7.81
N ALA A 9 1.75 4.28 7.31
CA ALA A 9 2.49 5.26 6.54
C ALA A 9 1.84 5.34 5.16
N ILE A 10 1.28 6.50 4.81
CA ILE A 10 0.75 6.77 3.49
C ILE A 10 1.76 7.67 2.80
N VAL A 11 2.38 7.16 1.75
CA VAL A 11 3.36 7.88 0.95
C VAL A 11 2.65 8.54 -0.21
N PHE A 12 2.62 9.86 -0.24
CA PHE A 12 2.14 10.63 -1.38
C PHE A 12 3.30 11.35 -2.06
N SER A 13 3.46 11.11 -3.34
CA SER A 13 4.33 11.87 -4.23
C SER A 13 3.48 12.84 -5.06
N PRO A 14 3.56 14.15 -4.87
CA PRO A 14 3.07 15.08 -5.87
C PRO A 14 4.06 15.05 -7.04
N THR A 15 3.74 14.35 -8.12
CA THR A 15 4.45 14.52 -9.38
C THR A 15 4.08 15.90 -9.93
N GLU A 16 5.02 16.84 -9.85
CA GLU A 16 4.98 18.02 -10.68
C GLU A 16 5.28 17.60 -12.14
N ASN A 17 4.23 17.35 -12.90
CA ASN A 17 4.35 17.34 -14.35
C ASN A 17 4.46 18.80 -14.82
N ASN A 18 5.68 19.25 -15.07
CA ASN A 18 5.97 20.40 -15.91
C ASN A 18 5.53 20.07 -17.34
N HIS A 19 4.32 20.45 -17.73
CA HIS A 19 3.99 20.98 -19.06
C HIS A 19 2.54 21.48 -19.08
N HIS A 20 2.44 22.75 -19.40
CA HIS A 20 1.29 23.61 -19.68
C HIS A 20 0.66 24.38 -18.51
N ASN A 21 1.03 25.65 -18.49
CA ASN A 21 0.33 26.76 -17.85
C ASN A 21 -1.16 26.74 -18.15
N HIS A 22 -1.96 26.30 -17.19
CA HIS A 22 -3.29 26.78 -16.98
C HIS A 22 -3.52 26.95 -15.49
N LEU A 23 -3.90 28.14 -15.12
CA LEU A 23 -4.18 28.66 -13.79
C LEU A 23 -5.38 27.92 -13.16
N PHE A 24 -5.23 26.63 -12.91
CA PHE A 24 -6.10 25.86 -12.05
C PHE A 24 -5.36 25.67 -10.73
N ILE A 25 -5.78 26.40 -9.71
CA ILE A 25 -5.43 26.12 -8.32
C ILE A 25 -5.96 24.72 -8.05
N SER A 26 -5.09 23.73 -8.21
CA SER A 26 -5.41 22.32 -7.96
C SER A 26 -5.97 22.19 -6.52
N PRO A 27 -7.03 21.42 -6.29
CA PRO A 27 -7.51 21.09 -4.95
C PRO A 27 -6.42 20.58 -4.01
N ARG A 28 -5.33 20.05 -4.57
CA ARG A 28 -4.09 19.59 -3.89
C ARG A 28 -3.39 20.71 -3.10
N CYS A 29 -3.37 21.97 -3.59
CA CYS A 29 -2.82 23.11 -2.83
C CYS A 29 -3.71 23.52 -1.65
N ARG A 30 -5.03 23.37 -1.76
CA ARG A 30 -5.96 23.71 -0.68
C ARG A 30 -5.85 22.73 0.49
N PHE A 31 -5.60 21.45 0.19
CA PHE A 31 -5.42 20.43 1.21
C PHE A 31 -4.09 20.57 1.95
N TYR A 32 -3.03 20.95 1.26
CA TYR A 32 -1.73 21.20 1.92
C TYR A 32 -1.82 22.35 2.94
N LYS A 33 -2.63 23.38 2.64
CA LYS A 33 -3.00 24.42 3.61
C LYS A 33 -3.85 23.87 4.77
N HIS A 34 -4.76 22.95 4.49
CA HIS A 34 -5.63 22.37 5.51
C HIS A 34 -4.89 21.36 6.40
N ILE A 35 -3.95 20.58 5.85
CA ILE A 35 -3.05 19.72 6.61
C ILE A 35 -2.16 20.54 7.55
N SER A 36 -1.63 21.66 7.11
CA SER A 36 -0.81 22.54 7.96
C SER A 36 -1.62 23.15 9.11
N THR A 37 -2.91 23.38 8.95
CA THR A 37 -3.81 23.83 10.03
C THR A 37 -4.20 22.73 11.00
N LEU A 38 -4.22 21.47 10.59
CA LEU A 38 -4.48 20.32 11.48
C LEU A 38 -3.28 19.92 12.35
N SER A 39 -2.07 20.29 11.96
CA SER A 39 -0.83 19.93 12.66
C SER A 39 -0.24 21.06 13.52
N ALA A 40 -0.82 22.27 13.53
CA ALA A 40 -0.26 23.41 14.24
C ALA A 40 -0.83 23.56 15.66
N PRO A 41 0.00 23.43 16.71
CA PRO A 41 -0.16 24.29 17.86
C PRO A 41 0.30 25.69 17.41
N SER A 42 -0.57 26.66 17.62
CA SER A 42 -0.41 28.10 17.40
C SER A 42 1.04 28.65 17.44
N SER A 43 1.74 28.66 16.31
CA SER A 43 2.87 29.55 16.09
C SER A 43 3.15 29.69 14.60
N SER A 44 3.25 30.92 14.18
CA SER A 44 3.36 31.45 12.83
C SER A 44 4.64 31.03 12.11
N SER A 45 4.68 29.87 11.47
CA SER A 45 5.61 29.59 10.38
C SER A 45 5.00 28.63 9.38
N SER A 46 4.98 29.02 8.11
CA SER A 46 4.32 28.33 7.00
C SER A 46 5.04 27.05 6.51
N SER A 47 5.92 26.44 7.31
CA SER A 47 6.62 25.21 6.95
C SER A 47 6.03 24.02 7.70
N SER A 48 5.61 23.01 6.96
CA SER A 48 5.16 21.74 7.55
C SER A 48 6.26 21.11 8.40
N PRO A 49 5.94 20.55 9.57
CA PRO A 49 6.92 19.93 10.45
C PRO A 49 7.63 18.78 9.72
N GLY A 50 8.92 18.67 9.91
CA GLY A 50 9.73 17.61 9.32
C GLY A 50 11.19 17.74 9.70
N PRO A 51 11.97 16.67 9.54
CA PRO A 51 13.38 16.67 9.83
C PRO A 51 14.18 17.46 8.79
N TRP A 52 15.36 17.90 9.20
CA TRP A 52 16.33 18.51 8.29
C TRP A 52 16.71 17.57 7.14
N LYS A 53 16.76 18.12 5.93
CA LYS A 53 17.03 17.36 4.69
C LYS A 53 18.43 17.66 4.16
N LEU A 54 19.08 16.64 3.61
CA LEU A 54 20.34 16.78 2.87
C LEU A 54 20.08 17.21 1.42
N PRO A 55 21.01 17.93 0.79
CA PRO A 55 20.96 18.14 -0.65
C PRO A 55 20.91 16.80 -1.41
N LEU A 56 20.21 16.71 -2.54
CA LEU A 56 20.03 15.56 -3.43
C LEU A 56 19.26 14.39 -2.79
N ILE A 57 19.73 13.83 -1.69
CA ILE A 57 19.13 12.63 -1.08
C ILE A 57 17.98 12.93 -0.10
N GLY A 58 17.79 14.18 0.27
CA GLY A 58 16.73 14.56 1.19
C GLY A 58 16.86 13.88 2.55
N ASN A 59 15.80 13.19 2.98
CA ASN A 59 15.73 12.50 4.25
C ASN A 59 15.97 10.97 4.14
N LEU A 60 16.42 10.45 3.00
CA LEU A 60 16.69 9.01 2.83
C LEU A 60 17.68 8.47 3.85
N HIS A 61 18.64 9.27 4.28
CA HIS A 61 19.62 8.89 5.31
C HIS A 61 19.01 8.59 6.69
N GLN A 62 17.77 9.02 6.93
CA GLN A 62 17.04 8.80 8.19
C GLN A 62 16.20 7.51 8.16
N LEU A 63 15.96 6.94 6.98
CA LEU A 63 15.23 5.69 6.81
C LEU A 63 16.20 4.50 6.84
N ARG A 64 16.73 4.19 8.03
CA ARG A 64 17.68 3.10 8.22
C ARG A 64 16.97 1.80 8.62
N GLY A 65 17.45 0.68 8.12
CA GLY A 65 16.91 -0.65 8.46
C GLY A 65 15.49 -0.85 7.91
N LEU A 66 14.53 -1.13 8.80
CA LEU A 66 13.13 -1.33 8.42
C LEU A 66 12.40 0.02 8.32
N PRO A 67 11.99 0.46 7.11
CA PRO A 67 11.44 1.81 6.91
C PRO A 67 10.26 2.14 7.83
N HIS A 68 9.37 1.19 8.09
CA HIS A 68 8.20 1.41 8.96
C HIS A 68 8.58 1.72 10.41
N ARG A 69 9.72 1.20 10.91
CA ARG A 69 10.22 1.50 12.26
C ARG A 69 10.81 2.90 12.31
N SER A 70 11.65 3.26 11.33
CA SER A 70 12.19 4.62 11.21
C SER A 70 11.10 5.67 11.09
N LEU A 71 10.04 5.41 10.31
CA LEU A 71 8.90 6.31 10.18
C LEU A 71 8.11 6.44 11.48
N ARG A 72 7.96 5.36 12.26
CA ARG A 72 7.35 5.41 13.59
C ARG A 72 8.14 6.32 14.53
N ASP A 73 9.45 6.15 14.57
CA ASP A 73 10.33 6.90 15.47
C ASP A 73 10.36 8.40 15.08
N LEU A 74 10.33 8.70 13.79
CA LEU A 74 10.14 10.06 13.28
C LEU A 74 8.77 10.63 13.64
N ALA A 75 7.70 9.82 13.58
CA ALA A 75 6.37 10.27 13.98
C ALA A 75 6.26 10.62 15.47
N GLN A 76 6.98 9.91 16.33
CA GLN A 76 7.08 10.24 17.75
C GLN A 76 7.76 11.61 17.97
N LYS A 77 8.74 11.96 17.13
CA LYS A 77 9.51 13.20 17.24
C LYS A 77 8.83 14.41 16.58
N TYR A 78 8.24 14.23 15.39
CA TYR A 78 7.71 15.33 14.57
C TYR A 78 6.17 15.41 14.56
N GLY A 79 5.52 14.46 15.24
CA GLY A 79 4.06 14.41 15.33
C GLY A 79 3.41 13.45 14.31
N PRO A 80 2.07 13.32 14.37
CA PRO A 80 1.32 12.34 13.60
C PRO A 80 1.21 12.66 12.10
N LEU A 81 1.63 13.85 11.70
CA LEU A 81 1.61 14.34 10.32
C LEU A 81 2.85 15.17 10.06
N PHE A 82 3.74 14.71 9.20
CA PHE A 82 4.98 15.39 8.87
C PHE A 82 5.41 15.12 7.42
N VAL A 83 6.40 15.87 6.95
CA VAL A 83 6.89 15.82 5.58
C VAL A 83 8.32 15.32 5.53
N LEU A 84 8.59 14.37 4.66
CA LEU A 84 9.92 13.92 4.27
C LEU A 84 10.19 14.27 2.81
N HIS A 85 11.46 14.40 2.49
CA HIS A 85 11.95 14.44 1.11
C HIS A 85 12.73 13.15 0.85
N LEU A 86 12.19 12.26 0.02
CA LEU A 86 12.84 11.03 -0.39
C LEU A 86 13.53 11.27 -1.74
N GLY A 87 14.78 11.75 -1.69
CA GLY A 87 15.41 12.39 -2.83
C GLY A 87 14.69 13.71 -3.14
N GLU A 88 14.24 13.87 -4.36
CA GLU A 88 13.45 15.02 -4.82
C GLU A 88 11.95 14.90 -4.51
N ILE A 89 11.50 13.71 -4.14
CA ILE A 89 10.08 13.43 -3.93
C ILE A 89 9.64 13.91 -2.55
N LYS A 90 8.76 14.89 -2.54
CA LYS A 90 8.11 15.37 -1.30
C LYS A 90 7.04 14.37 -0.87
N THR A 91 7.22 13.80 0.30
CA THR A 91 6.41 12.70 0.82
C THR A 91 5.74 13.13 2.12
N VAL A 92 4.43 13.04 2.20
CA VAL A 92 3.67 13.29 3.43
C VAL A 92 3.48 11.98 4.18
N ILE A 93 3.88 11.96 5.45
CA ILE A 93 3.74 10.82 6.34
C ILE A 93 2.57 11.05 7.28
N VAL A 94 1.64 10.11 7.28
CA VAL A 94 0.47 10.10 8.16
C VAL A 94 0.60 8.92 9.12
N SER A 95 0.63 9.22 10.41
CA SER A 95 0.86 8.24 11.48
C SER A 95 -0.26 8.22 12.54
N SER A 96 -1.40 8.89 12.31
CA SER A 96 -2.55 8.81 13.21
C SER A 96 -3.80 8.27 12.50
N PRO A 97 -4.64 7.51 13.21
CA PRO A 97 -5.89 6.98 12.64
C PRO A 97 -6.84 8.09 12.17
N ARG A 98 -6.95 9.18 12.93
CA ARG A 98 -7.83 10.32 12.60
C ARG A 98 -7.42 11.00 11.30
N VAL A 99 -6.13 11.29 11.13
CA VAL A 99 -5.64 11.93 9.89
C VAL A 99 -5.69 10.94 8.72
N ALA A 100 -5.46 9.65 8.97
CA ALA A 100 -5.61 8.61 7.94
C ALA A 100 -7.07 8.49 7.47
N GLU A 101 -8.04 8.59 8.37
CA GLU A 101 -9.46 8.59 8.01
C GLU A 101 -9.83 9.82 7.17
N GLU A 102 -9.35 11.00 7.53
CA GLU A 102 -9.54 12.22 6.76
C GLU A 102 -8.99 12.08 5.33
N VAL A 103 -7.78 11.55 5.18
CA VAL A 103 -7.14 11.38 3.87
C VAL A 103 -7.81 10.28 3.03
N LEU A 104 -8.19 9.15 3.66
CA LEU A 104 -8.64 7.95 2.93
C LEU A 104 -10.15 7.87 2.71
N LYS A 105 -10.94 8.64 3.49
CA LYS A 105 -12.41 8.65 3.37
C LYS A 105 -12.92 10.02 2.96
N THR A 106 -12.65 11.05 3.77
CA THR A 106 -13.25 12.38 3.57
C THR A 106 -12.74 13.04 2.31
N GLN A 107 -11.45 12.86 2.00
CA GLN A 107 -10.78 13.48 0.87
C GLN A 107 -10.13 12.48 -0.09
N ASP A 108 -10.69 11.28 -0.18
CA ASP A 108 -10.15 10.19 -0.99
C ASP A 108 -9.89 10.60 -2.44
N LEU A 109 -10.79 11.35 -3.07
CA LEU A 109 -10.64 11.82 -4.46
C LEU A 109 -9.39 12.67 -4.69
N ALA A 110 -8.92 13.39 -3.67
CA ALA A 110 -7.70 14.18 -3.78
C ALA A 110 -6.42 13.33 -3.65
N PHE A 111 -6.53 12.11 -3.11
CA PHE A 111 -5.42 11.24 -2.77
C PHE A 111 -5.49 9.85 -3.39
N CYS A 112 -6.48 9.58 -4.23
CA CYS A 112 -6.68 8.25 -4.81
C CYS A 112 -5.72 7.91 -5.96
N ASP A 113 -4.98 8.88 -6.49
CA ASP A 113 -4.01 8.65 -7.55
C ASP A 113 -2.86 7.74 -7.10
N ARG A 114 -2.30 7.02 -8.08
CA ARG A 114 -1.17 6.12 -7.86
C ARG A 114 0.14 6.81 -8.21
N PRO A 115 1.25 6.52 -7.48
CA PRO A 115 2.55 7.04 -7.85
C PRO A 115 3.01 6.45 -9.18
N HIS A 116 3.59 7.28 -10.04
CA HIS A 116 4.23 6.81 -11.26
C HIS A 116 5.59 6.20 -10.93
N ILE A 117 5.63 4.86 -10.93
CA ILE A 117 6.85 4.07 -10.68
C ILE A 117 7.29 3.47 -12.01
N LEU A 118 8.49 3.77 -12.48
CA LEU A 118 9.01 3.32 -13.77
C LEU A 118 8.87 1.80 -13.95
N ALA A 119 9.28 1.02 -12.97
CA ALA A 119 9.16 -0.44 -13.00
C ALA A 119 7.70 -0.91 -13.15
N ALA A 120 6.76 -0.26 -12.44
CA ALA A 120 5.35 -0.57 -12.57
C ALA A 120 4.82 -0.25 -13.97
N GLY A 121 5.23 0.86 -14.56
CA GLY A 121 4.86 1.23 -15.93
C GLY A 121 5.30 0.18 -16.97
N ILE A 122 6.51 -0.34 -16.82
CA ILE A 122 7.05 -1.38 -17.72
C ILE A 122 6.31 -2.71 -17.53
N ILE A 123 6.20 -3.20 -16.29
CA ILE A 123 5.60 -4.51 -15.99
C ILE A 123 4.09 -4.54 -16.29
N THR A 124 3.40 -3.41 -16.15
CA THR A 124 1.95 -3.32 -16.29
C THR A 124 1.49 -2.65 -17.59
N TYR A 125 2.35 -2.62 -18.61
CA TYR A 125 2.03 -2.05 -19.93
C TYR A 125 1.42 -0.64 -19.83
N ASN A 126 2.17 0.31 -19.27
CA ASN A 126 1.72 1.69 -19.00
C ASN A 126 0.54 1.79 -18.02
N TYR A 127 0.67 1.11 -16.90
CA TYR A 127 -0.31 1.16 -15.80
C TYR A 127 -1.70 0.63 -16.13
N VAL A 128 -1.81 -0.31 -17.09
CA VAL A 128 -3.07 -0.95 -17.48
C VAL A 128 -3.39 -2.10 -16.51
N ASN A 129 -3.64 -1.77 -15.24
CA ASN A 129 -4.09 -2.75 -14.24
C ASN A 129 -4.80 -2.07 -13.06
N ALA A 130 -5.43 -2.88 -12.19
CA ALA A 130 -6.17 -2.38 -11.02
C ALA A 130 -5.29 -1.75 -9.93
N SER A 131 -3.99 -2.10 -9.87
CA SER A 131 -3.11 -1.66 -8.79
C SER A 131 -2.46 -0.30 -9.04
N PHE A 132 -2.07 -0.03 -10.29
CA PHE A 132 -1.29 1.15 -10.66
C PHE A 132 -1.97 2.10 -11.64
N SER A 133 -3.17 1.74 -12.14
CA SER A 133 -3.93 2.62 -13.02
C SER A 133 -4.27 3.94 -12.32
N PRO A 134 -4.06 5.09 -12.97
CA PRO A 134 -4.49 6.39 -12.46
C PRO A 134 -6.00 6.42 -12.25
N TYR A 135 -6.45 7.25 -11.29
CA TYR A 135 -7.88 7.43 -11.05
C TYR A 135 -8.56 8.09 -12.25
N GLY A 136 -9.52 7.39 -12.83
CA GLY A 136 -10.28 7.82 -14.01
C GLY A 136 -11.34 6.80 -14.40
N ASP A 137 -11.97 6.98 -15.56
CA ASP A 137 -13.07 6.12 -15.97
C ASP A 137 -12.62 4.68 -16.25
N TYR A 138 -11.42 4.50 -16.80
CA TYR A 138 -10.82 3.18 -16.97
C TYR A 138 -10.66 2.46 -15.62
N TYR A 139 -10.08 3.12 -14.62
CA TYR A 139 -9.92 2.54 -13.28
C TYR A 139 -11.26 2.19 -12.64
N LYS A 140 -12.26 3.07 -12.77
CA LYS A 140 -13.62 2.84 -12.23
C LYS A 140 -14.26 1.60 -12.85
N GLN A 141 -14.17 1.44 -14.19
CA GLN A 141 -14.67 0.28 -14.88
C GLN A 141 -13.95 -1.00 -14.46
N LEU A 142 -12.62 -0.96 -14.44
CA LEU A 142 -11.82 -2.11 -14.03
C LEU A 142 -12.14 -2.52 -12.59
N ARG A 143 -12.23 -1.56 -11.66
CA ARG A 143 -12.62 -1.81 -10.28
C ARG A 143 -14.04 -2.38 -10.16
N LYS A 144 -14.98 -1.89 -10.94
CA LYS A 144 -16.35 -2.43 -10.99
C LYS A 144 -16.34 -3.89 -11.38
N ILE A 145 -15.61 -4.26 -12.42
CA ILE A 145 -15.47 -5.66 -12.86
C ILE A 145 -14.84 -6.50 -11.75
N CYS A 146 -13.74 -6.03 -11.15
CA CYS A 146 -13.08 -6.75 -10.06
C CYS A 146 -14.03 -7.02 -8.89
N VAL A 147 -14.80 -6.03 -8.46
CA VAL A 147 -15.70 -6.18 -7.30
C VAL A 147 -16.92 -7.05 -7.62
N MET A 148 -17.52 -6.88 -8.80
CA MET A 148 -18.75 -7.60 -9.15
C MET A 148 -18.48 -9.04 -9.59
N GLU A 149 -17.45 -9.26 -10.42
CA GLU A 149 -17.22 -10.55 -11.07
C GLU A 149 -16.19 -11.43 -10.35
N LEU A 150 -15.13 -10.80 -9.77
CA LEU A 150 -14.02 -11.56 -9.19
C LEU A 150 -14.09 -11.66 -7.66
N LEU A 151 -14.52 -10.60 -6.98
CA LEU A 151 -14.51 -10.48 -5.52
C LEU A 151 -15.91 -10.50 -4.91
N GLY A 152 -16.95 -10.69 -5.72
CA GLY A 152 -18.33 -10.81 -5.25
C GLY A 152 -18.52 -12.04 -4.36
N ALA A 153 -19.42 -11.97 -3.38
CA ALA A 153 -19.66 -13.03 -2.38
C ALA A 153 -19.93 -14.40 -3.06
N LYS A 154 -20.72 -14.43 -4.12
CA LYS A 154 -21.02 -15.66 -4.87
C LYS A 154 -19.74 -16.29 -5.47
N LYS A 155 -18.85 -15.48 -6.06
CA LYS A 155 -17.58 -15.97 -6.62
C LYS A 155 -16.65 -16.45 -5.51
N VAL A 156 -16.54 -15.71 -4.41
CA VAL A 156 -15.72 -16.11 -3.26
C VAL A 156 -16.20 -17.43 -2.67
N GLN A 157 -17.52 -17.65 -2.57
CA GLN A 157 -18.09 -18.92 -2.12
C GLN A 157 -17.83 -20.06 -3.10
N SER A 158 -17.90 -19.84 -4.41
CA SER A 158 -17.61 -20.88 -5.41
C SER A 158 -16.17 -21.38 -5.37
N LEU A 159 -15.25 -20.64 -4.78
CA LEU A 159 -13.86 -21.04 -4.60
C LEU A 159 -13.59 -21.72 -3.24
N TRP A 160 -14.63 -22.05 -2.48
CA TRP A 160 -14.49 -22.66 -1.17
C TRP A 160 -13.86 -24.05 -1.23
N SER A 161 -14.32 -24.90 -2.17
CA SER A 161 -13.79 -26.24 -2.35
C SER A 161 -12.28 -26.27 -2.59
N ILE A 162 -11.78 -25.33 -3.39
CA ILE A 162 -10.32 -25.21 -3.64
C ILE A 162 -9.58 -24.98 -2.32
N ARG A 163 -10.10 -24.12 -1.45
CA ARG A 163 -9.47 -23.83 -0.15
C ARG A 163 -9.50 -25.05 0.77
N GLU A 164 -10.61 -25.77 0.82
CA GLU A 164 -10.73 -26.99 1.63
C GLU A 164 -9.77 -28.08 1.18
N GLU A 165 -9.67 -28.31 -0.13
CA GLU A 165 -8.75 -29.27 -0.70
C GLU A 165 -7.29 -28.93 -0.38
N GLU A 166 -6.86 -27.67 -0.62
CA GLU A 166 -5.48 -27.27 -0.36
C GLU A 166 -5.12 -27.30 1.12
N VAL A 167 -6.04 -26.90 2.00
CA VAL A 167 -5.84 -27.01 3.45
C VAL A 167 -5.74 -28.47 3.89
N SER A 168 -6.59 -29.36 3.32
CA SER A 168 -6.53 -30.79 3.60
C SER A 168 -5.21 -31.43 3.15
N ASP A 169 -4.70 -31.02 2.00
CA ASP A 169 -3.40 -31.43 1.51
C ASP A 169 -2.27 -30.98 2.43
N LEU A 170 -2.31 -29.73 2.91
CA LEU A 170 -1.34 -29.22 3.89
C LEU A 170 -1.36 -30.06 5.17
N ILE A 171 -2.57 -30.36 5.72
CA ILE A 171 -2.72 -31.15 6.94
C ILE A 171 -2.14 -32.57 6.73
N ARG A 172 -2.43 -33.21 5.59
CA ARG A 172 -1.87 -34.53 5.25
C ARG A 172 -0.34 -34.50 5.20
N ASN A 173 0.23 -33.50 4.54
CA ASN A 173 1.68 -33.35 4.44
C ASN A 173 2.33 -33.16 5.82
N ILE A 174 1.74 -32.29 6.67
CA ILE A 174 2.23 -32.07 8.03
C ILE A 174 2.15 -33.37 8.84
N SER A 175 1.04 -34.11 8.77
CA SER A 175 0.87 -35.38 9.47
C SER A 175 1.89 -36.41 9.02
N SER A 176 2.14 -36.54 7.73
CA SER A 176 3.15 -37.44 7.17
C SER A 176 4.56 -37.12 7.64
N MET A 177 4.93 -35.84 7.63
CA MET A 177 6.25 -35.37 8.11
C MET A 177 6.40 -35.58 9.62
N ALA A 178 5.34 -35.35 10.39
CA ALA A 178 5.33 -35.60 11.83
C ALA A 178 5.56 -37.09 12.16
N MET A 179 4.92 -38.00 11.41
CA MET A 179 5.10 -39.46 11.55
C MET A 179 6.51 -39.91 11.21
N SER A 180 7.15 -39.25 10.25
CA SER A 180 8.56 -39.55 9.87
C SER A 180 9.58 -38.87 10.79
N GLY A 181 9.17 -38.08 11.79
CA GLY A 181 10.05 -37.32 12.68
C GLY A 181 10.81 -36.19 11.98
N SER A 182 10.37 -35.78 10.77
CA SER A 182 10.99 -34.74 9.99
C SER A 182 10.62 -33.36 10.50
N THR A 183 11.53 -32.38 10.40
CA THR A 183 11.26 -30.98 10.74
C THR A 183 10.41 -30.33 9.65
N ILE A 184 9.45 -29.49 10.07
CA ILE A 184 8.53 -28.80 9.18
C ILE A 184 8.86 -27.31 9.17
N ASN A 185 9.09 -26.74 7.97
CA ASN A 185 9.10 -25.30 7.79
C ASN A 185 7.67 -24.79 7.57
N PHE A 186 7.01 -24.45 8.67
CA PHE A 186 5.60 -24.03 8.63
C PHE A 186 5.39 -22.75 7.79
N SER A 187 6.33 -21.79 7.84
CA SER A 187 6.22 -20.55 7.07
C SER A 187 6.26 -20.80 5.55
N GLU A 188 7.11 -21.69 5.10
CA GLU A 188 7.19 -22.10 3.70
C GLU A 188 5.94 -22.86 3.27
N SER A 189 5.45 -23.76 4.10
CA SER A 189 4.24 -24.52 3.85
C SER A 189 3.00 -23.62 3.69
N VAL A 190 2.84 -22.62 4.56
CA VAL A 190 1.73 -21.65 4.46
C VAL A 190 1.88 -20.74 3.24
N SER A 191 3.10 -20.35 2.88
CA SER A 191 3.35 -19.56 1.66
C SER A 191 3.00 -20.36 0.41
N SER A 192 3.37 -21.64 0.37
CA SER A 192 2.99 -22.55 -0.73
C SER A 192 1.48 -22.73 -0.81
N LEU A 193 0.82 -23.02 0.31
CA LEU A 193 -0.64 -23.11 0.38
C LEU A 193 -1.34 -21.88 -0.21
N THR A 194 -0.91 -20.69 0.20
CA THR A 194 -1.52 -19.45 -0.27
C THR A 194 -1.34 -19.27 -1.79
N ASN A 195 -0.14 -19.58 -2.29
CA ASN A 195 0.15 -19.52 -3.72
C ASN A 195 -0.68 -20.53 -4.50
N ASP A 196 -0.82 -21.77 -4.02
CA ASP A 196 -1.57 -22.82 -4.68
C ASP A 196 -3.08 -22.51 -4.72
N ILE A 197 -3.65 -21.98 -3.65
CA ILE A 197 -5.05 -21.50 -3.62
C ILE A 197 -5.26 -20.41 -4.68
N ILE A 198 -4.39 -19.40 -4.74
CA ILE A 198 -4.53 -18.28 -5.68
C ILE A 198 -4.34 -18.77 -7.11
N SER A 199 -3.35 -19.63 -7.37
CA SER A 199 -3.06 -20.15 -8.69
C SER A 199 -4.21 -21.01 -9.21
N ARG A 200 -4.75 -21.90 -8.38
CA ARG A 200 -5.93 -22.72 -8.75
C ARG A 200 -7.18 -21.86 -8.96
N ALA A 201 -7.39 -20.83 -8.13
CA ALA A 201 -8.52 -19.93 -8.27
C ALA A 201 -8.46 -19.09 -9.57
N ALA A 202 -7.25 -18.68 -9.99
CA ALA A 202 -7.04 -17.83 -11.15
C ALA A 202 -6.86 -18.62 -12.46
N PHE A 203 -6.12 -19.73 -12.42
CA PHE A 203 -5.67 -20.47 -13.60
C PHE A 203 -6.18 -21.92 -13.69
N GLY A 204 -6.87 -22.39 -12.63
CA GLY A 204 -7.39 -23.77 -12.58
C GLY A 204 -6.35 -24.83 -12.22
N LYS A 205 -5.07 -24.48 -12.11
CA LYS A 205 -3.96 -25.40 -11.80
C LYS A 205 -2.93 -24.77 -10.85
N LYS A 206 -2.13 -25.61 -10.17
CA LYS A 206 -1.00 -25.17 -9.35
C LYS A 206 0.15 -24.68 -10.23
N CYS A 207 0.87 -23.64 -9.81
CA CYS A 207 2.06 -23.16 -10.54
C CYS A 207 3.24 -24.14 -10.51
N LYS A 208 3.23 -25.11 -9.58
CA LYS A 208 4.29 -26.13 -9.43
C LYS A 208 4.00 -27.43 -10.18
N ASP A 209 2.80 -27.59 -10.74
CA ASP A 209 2.50 -28.74 -11.58
C ASP A 209 3.37 -28.62 -12.85
N LYS A 210 4.46 -29.40 -12.88
CA LYS A 210 5.26 -29.58 -14.09
C LYS A 210 4.42 -30.46 -15.02
N ASP A 211 4.14 -29.97 -16.22
CA ASP A 211 3.65 -30.79 -17.33
C ASP A 211 4.62 -31.91 -17.62
#